data_d9a1005e16184d03c4a07c32e43a890d
#
_entry.id   d9a1005e16184d03c4a07c32e43a890d
#
_cell.length_a   1.000
_cell.length_b   1.000
_cell.length_c   1.000
_cell.angle_alpha   90.00
_cell.angle_beta   90.00
_cell.angle_gamma   90.00
#
_symmetry.space_group_name_H-M   'P 1'
#
loop_
_entity.id
_entity.type
_entity.pdbx_description
1 polymer ?
#
loop_
_entity_poly.entity_id
_entity_poly.type
_entity_poly.pdbx_seq_one_letter_code
_entity_poly.pdbx_strand_id
1 'polypeptide(L)'
;MKNYLYMLLCVVFLPLHSADNEIYVDQSGTGANIDLEQLGISNIIGGLSSSAGNLTAFDLDGNAMTLDINMIGATNKFLGDIYADNFTGFYQFTGGTNSFTIQVDPTNSNSSDGSNQNVAVTGSGNTFTLNQGTTAIAASLDLDWIIQGSNNTVTSNINIDGATNYMDIDGSDNTVTYTGTGVNASAGGYFYLDHTGGQRTFNIQQLSTQDNDWLKIMSISGTAASTVCVIQN
;
A
#
# COMPACT_ATOMS: atom_id res chain seq x y z
N MET A 1 -19.02 9.29 -71.04
CA MET A 1 -17.92 8.98 -70.12
C MET A 1 -18.37 9.33 -68.70
N LYS A 2 -18.57 8.35 -67.82
CA LYS A 2 -18.97 8.57 -66.47
C LYS A 2 -17.68 8.63 -65.61
N ASN A 3 -17.37 9.79 -65.05
CA ASN A 3 -16.25 9.95 -64.13
C ASN A 3 -16.69 9.45 -62.71
N TYR A 4 -16.15 8.34 -62.26
CA TYR A 4 -16.29 7.91 -60.87
C TYR A 4 -15.21 8.58 -60.01
N LEU A 5 -15.69 9.49 -59.15
CA LEU A 5 -14.86 10.12 -58.13
C LEU A 5 -14.74 9.13 -56.96
N TYR A 6 -13.59 8.46 -56.84
CA TYR A 6 -13.30 7.63 -55.66
C TYR A 6 -12.86 8.55 -54.50
N MET A 7 -13.72 8.74 -53.53
CA MET A 7 -13.41 9.41 -52.27
C MET A 7 -12.62 8.44 -51.39
N LEU A 8 -11.30 8.62 -51.31
CA LEU A 8 -10.44 7.85 -50.41
C LEU A 8 -10.68 8.39 -48.98
N LEU A 9 -11.46 7.66 -48.19
CA LEU A 9 -11.65 7.91 -46.77
C LEU A 9 -10.39 7.49 -46.02
N CYS A 10 -9.48 8.43 -45.78
CA CYS A 10 -8.32 8.21 -44.94
C CYS A 10 -8.78 8.23 -43.47
N VAL A 11 -9.01 7.05 -42.86
CA VAL A 11 -9.23 6.93 -41.43
C VAL A 11 -7.88 7.09 -40.74
N VAL A 12 -7.61 8.28 -40.24
CA VAL A 12 -6.47 8.51 -39.36
C VAL A 12 -6.82 7.93 -38.00
N PHE A 13 -6.24 6.76 -37.72
CA PHE A 13 -6.20 6.26 -36.36
C PHE A 13 -5.21 7.15 -35.57
N LEU A 14 -5.74 8.17 -34.92
CA LEU A 14 -5.00 8.84 -33.88
C LEU A 14 -4.86 7.82 -32.75
N PRO A 15 -3.63 7.51 -32.29
CA PRO A 15 -3.50 6.77 -31.06
C PRO A 15 -4.21 7.60 -29.98
N LEU A 16 -5.28 7.06 -29.44
CA LEU A 16 -5.84 7.55 -28.19
C LEU A 16 -4.75 7.32 -27.14
N HIS A 17 -3.92 8.31 -26.91
CA HIS A 17 -3.14 8.38 -25.71
C HIS A 17 -4.20 8.59 -24.63
N SER A 18 -4.46 7.56 -23.85
CA SER A 18 -5.12 7.78 -22.57
C SER A 18 -4.21 8.73 -21.81
N ALA A 19 -4.61 9.95 -21.64
CA ALA A 19 -3.93 10.85 -20.73
C ALA A 19 -3.94 10.15 -19.37
N ASP A 20 -2.81 10.17 -18.67
CA ASP A 20 -2.73 9.68 -17.31
C ASP A 20 -3.84 10.38 -16.50
N ASN A 21 -4.68 9.60 -15.86
CA ASN A 21 -5.73 10.16 -15.03
C ASN A 21 -5.15 10.47 -13.66
N GLU A 22 -5.40 11.67 -13.18
CA GLU A 22 -4.95 12.10 -11.87
C GLU A 22 -6.16 12.44 -11.00
N ILE A 23 -6.20 11.92 -9.77
CA ILE A 23 -7.24 12.21 -8.78
C ILE A 23 -6.57 12.74 -7.52
N TYR A 24 -6.98 13.92 -7.08
CA TYR A 24 -6.54 14.54 -5.84
C TYR A 24 -7.72 14.68 -4.91
N VAL A 25 -7.54 14.29 -3.64
CA VAL A 25 -8.56 14.39 -2.61
C VAL A 25 -7.94 15.03 -1.38
N ASP A 26 -8.59 16.07 -0.90
CA ASP A 26 -8.30 16.71 0.39
C ASP A 26 -9.63 16.70 1.16
N GLN A 27 -9.70 15.91 2.22
CA GLN A 27 -10.92 15.68 2.98
C GLN A 27 -10.65 15.77 4.47
N SER A 28 -11.35 16.68 5.13
CA SER A 28 -11.30 16.78 6.58
C SER A 28 -12.67 16.57 7.22
N GLY A 29 -12.70 16.05 8.46
CA GLY A 29 -13.92 15.89 9.25
C GLY A 29 -14.08 14.47 9.81
N THR A 30 -15.34 14.06 10.01
CA THR A 30 -15.65 12.77 10.64
C THR A 30 -16.61 11.96 9.78
N GLY A 31 -16.35 10.65 9.64
CA GLY A 31 -17.25 9.72 8.97
C GLY A 31 -17.26 9.83 7.44
N ALA A 32 -16.18 10.35 6.84
CA ALA A 32 -16.08 10.35 5.39
C ALA A 32 -15.94 8.93 4.84
N ASN A 33 -16.62 8.66 3.72
CA ASN A 33 -16.50 7.44 2.96
C ASN A 33 -16.10 7.80 1.53
N ILE A 34 -14.93 7.34 1.11
CA ILE A 34 -14.33 7.66 -0.17
C ILE A 34 -14.09 6.36 -0.92
N ASP A 35 -14.66 6.25 -2.10
CA ASP A 35 -14.53 5.11 -2.99
C ASP A 35 -13.98 5.59 -4.34
N LEU A 36 -12.82 5.10 -4.74
CA LEU A 36 -12.11 5.48 -5.95
C LEU A 36 -11.73 4.26 -6.78
N GLU A 37 -12.21 4.22 -8.00
CA GLU A 37 -11.82 3.20 -8.97
C GLU A 37 -11.09 3.83 -10.16
N GLN A 38 -9.92 3.29 -10.51
CA GLN A 38 -9.19 3.66 -11.70
C GLN A 38 -8.84 2.45 -12.56
N LEU A 39 -9.21 2.52 -13.82
CA LEU A 39 -8.94 1.52 -14.84
C LEU A 39 -7.95 2.06 -15.86
N GLY A 40 -6.94 1.28 -16.20
CA GLY A 40 -5.98 1.66 -17.24
C GLY A 40 -4.53 1.64 -16.77
N ILE A 41 -3.69 2.37 -17.46
CA ILE A 41 -2.26 2.43 -17.18
C ILE A 41 -1.84 3.84 -16.79
N SER A 42 -0.80 3.93 -15.95
CA SER A 42 -0.18 5.20 -15.54
C SER A 42 -1.13 6.17 -14.82
N ASN A 43 -2.18 5.65 -14.19
CA ASN A 43 -3.07 6.48 -13.40
C ASN A 43 -2.41 6.87 -12.07
N ILE A 44 -2.75 8.05 -11.56
CA ILE A 44 -2.25 8.57 -10.29
C ILE A 44 -3.44 8.93 -9.41
N ILE A 45 -3.45 8.39 -8.19
CA ILE A 45 -4.31 8.87 -7.12
C ILE A 45 -3.45 9.53 -6.07
N GLY A 46 -3.65 10.81 -5.89
CA GLY A 46 -3.05 11.63 -4.87
C GLY A 46 -1.56 11.84 -4.99
N GLY A 47 -1.02 12.39 -3.96
CA GLY A 47 0.39 12.64 -3.74
C GLY A 47 0.63 13.05 -2.29
N LEU A 48 1.87 12.96 -1.86
CA LEU A 48 2.26 13.40 -0.54
C LEU A 48 2.22 14.94 -0.48
N SER A 49 1.55 15.49 0.53
CA SER A 49 1.31 16.93 0.69
C SER A 49 2.56 17.77 0.97
N SER A 50 3.72 17.16 1.03
CA SER A 50 4.95 17.72 1.60
C SER A 50 5.62 18.84 0.81
N SER A 51 5.07 19.32 -0.31
CA SER A 51 5.70 20.39 -1.09
C SER A 51 4.76 21.57 -1.27
N ALA A 52 5.08 22.69 -0.67
CA ALA A 52 4.38 23.96 -0.89
C ALA A 52 4.24 24.27 -2.38
N GLY A 53 3.01 24.40 -2.84
CA GLY A 53 2.68 24.68 -4.24
C GLY A 53 2.49 23.45 -5.11
N ASN A 54 2.58 22.25 -4.57
CA ASN A 54 2.24 21.03 -5.27
C ASN A 54 0.78 20.65 -4.97
N LEU A 55 -0.07 20.63 -5.98
CA LEU A 55 -1.50 20.26 -5.89
C LEU A 55 -1.68 18.73 -5.79
N THR A 56 -0.79 18.04 -5.14
CA THR A 56 -0.67 16.59 -5.20
C THR A 56 -1.00 15.91 -3.87
N ALA A 57 -1.99 16.41 -3.15
CA ALA A 57 -2.40 15.77 -1.92
C ALA A 57 -3.51 14.74 -2.19
N PHE A 58 -3.31 13.54 -1.70
CA PHE A 58 -4.39 12.73 -1.19
C PHE A 58 -4.25 12.81 0.32
N ASP A 59 -5.08 13.62 0.95
CA ASP A 59 -4.95 14.00 2.35
C ASP A 59 -6.28 13.76 3.07
N LEU A 60 -6.26 12.96 4.11
CA LEU A 60 -7.42 12.64 4.92
C LEU A 60 -7.15 13.01 6.37
N ASP A 61 -7.89 14.01 6.87
CA ASP A 61 -7.81 14.47 8.26
C ASP A 61 -9.09 14.19 9.02
N GLY A 62 -9.05 13.45 10.13
CA GLY A 62 -10.22 13.37 10.98
C GLY A 62 -10.44 12.09 11.77
N ASN A 63 -11.67 11.57 11.76
CA ASN A 63 -12.01 10.40 12.56
C ASN A 63 -13.04 9.52 11.86
N ALA A 64 -12.95 8.22 12.05
CA ALA A 64 -13.89 7.23 11.53
C ALA A 64 -14.10 7.34 10.01
N MET A 65 -13.03 7.51 9.26
CA MET A 65 -13.05 7.59 7.80
C MET A 65 -12.86 6.22 7.16
N THR A 66 -13.46 6.02 6.00
CA THR A 66 -13.26 4.83 5.16
C THR A 66 -12.76 5.24 3.80
N LEU A 67 -11.73 4.56 3.34
CA LEU A 67 -11.15 4.73 2.02
C LEU A 67 -11.15 3.37 1.29
N ASP A 68 -11.76 3.31 0.13
CA ASP A 68 -11.73 2.17 -0.77
C ASP A 68 -11.07 2.56 -2.09
N ILE A 69 -9.94 1.94 -2.39
CA ILE A 69 -9.15 2.20 -3.60
C ILE A 69 -9.08 0.93 -4.43
N ASN A 70 -9.57 0.99 -5.66
CA ASN A 70 -9.44 -0.07 -6.63
C ASN A 70 -8.69 0.42 -7.88
N MET A 71 -7.46 -0.06 -8.10
CA MET A 71 -6.65 0.30 -9.25
C MET A 71 -6.34 -0.93 -10.10
N ILE A 72 -6.84 -0.92 -11.33
CA ILE A 72 -6.68 -2.03 -12.28
C ILE A 72 -5.85 -1.57 -13.47
N GLY A 73 -4.74 -2.26 -13.72
CA GLY A 73 -3.82 -1.96 -14.82
C GLY A 73 -2.37 -1.93 -14.39
N ALA A 74 -1.52 -1.30 -15.18
CA ALA A 74 -0.09 -1.28 -14.91
C ALA A 74 0.43 0.14 -14.71
N THR A 75 1.55 0.25 -13.99
CA THR A 75 2.23 1.52 -13.71
C THR A 75 1.40 2.59 -13.00
N ASN A 76 0.33 2.16 -12.32
CA ASN A 76 -0.49 3.05 -11.52
C ASN A 76 0.22 3.44 -10.22
N LYS A 77 -0.08 4.64 -9.72
CA LYS A 77 0.46 5.15 -8.46
C LYS A 77 -0.66 5.56 -7.51
N PHE A 78 -0.51 5.16 -6.25
CA PHE A 78 -1.23 5.74 -5.14
C PHE A 78 -0.23 6.35 -4.14
N LEU A 79 -0.48 7.58 -3.76
CA LEU A 79 0.32 8.31 -2.77
C LEU A 79 -0.65 9.01 -1.81
N GLY A 80 -0.67 8.62 -0.55
CA GLY A 80 -1.62 9.17 0.41
C GLY A 80 -1.01 9.48 1.78
N ASP A 81 -1.43 10.59 2.35
CA ASP A 81 -1.22 11.00 3.73
C ASP A 81 -2.54 10.89 4.49
N ILE A 82 -2.53 10.19 5.62
CA ILE A 82 -3.73 9.90 6.41
C ILE A 82 -3.47 10.28 7.86
N TYR A 83 -4.29 11.19 8.38
CA TYR A 83 -4.27 11.66 9.75
C TYR A 83 -5.63 11.41 10.40
N ALA A 84 -6.00 10.14 10.59
CA ALA A 84 -7.33 9.79 11.02
C ALA A 84 -7.34 8.66 12.05
N ASP A 85 -7.99 8.90 13.20
CA ASP A 85 -8.31 7.84 14.15
C ASP A 85 -9.42 6.93 13.61
N ASN A 86 -9.41 5.67 13.99
CA ASN A 86 -10.40 4.67 13.57
C ASN A 86 -10.60 4.65 12.05
N PHE A 87 -9.51 4.79 11.32
CA PHE A 87 -9.49 4.78 9.87
C PHE A 87 -9.60 3.33 9.35
N THR A 88 -10.36 3.14 8.27
CA THR A 88 -10.42 1.87 7.58
C THR A 88 -10.03 2.05 6.11
N GLY A 89 -8.95 1.42 5.70
CA GLY A 89 -8.47 1.41 4.32
C GLY A 89 -8.67 0.05 3.66
N PHE A 90 -9.25 0.04 2.47
CA PHE A 90 -9.31 -1.09 1.57
C PHE A 90 -8.58 -0.73 0.28
N TYR A 91 -7.57 -1.51 -0.07
CA TYR A 91 -6.72 -1.21 -1.21
C TYR A 91 -6.58 -2.44 -2.09
N GLN A 92 -7.10 -2.36 -3.29
CA GLN A 92 -7.03 -3.44 -4.26
C GLN A 92 -6.23 -3.01 -5.49
N PHE A 93 -5.16 -3.75 -5.78
CA PHE A 93 -4.31 -3.52 -6.94
C PHE A 93 -4.26 -4.75 -7.81
N THR A 94 -4.65 -4.60 -9.07
CA THR A 94 -4.58 -5.67 -10.06
C THR A 94 -3.73 -5.23 -11.24
N GLY A 95 -2.66 -5.99 -11.53
CA GLY A 95 -1.72 -5.69 -12.61
C GLY A 95 -0.28 -5.58 -12.15
N GLY A 96 0.59 -5.10 -12.98
CA GLY A 96 2.03 -5.09 -12.69
C GLY A 96 2.65 -3.71 -12.65
N THR A 97 3.78 -3.62 -11.94
CA THR A 97 4.58 -2.39 -11.81
C THR A 97 3.84 -1.20 -11.19
N ASN A 98 2.82 -1.47 -10.38
CA ASN A 98 2.13 -0.43 -9.63
C ASN A 98 2.97 -0.01 -8.41
N SER A 99 2.88 1.27 -8.04
CA SER A 99 3.54 1.83 -6.87
C SER A 99 2.50 2.39 -5.92
N PHE A 100 2.60 1.96 -4.69
CA PHE A 100 1.66 2.30 -3.65
C PHE A 100 2.40 2.78 -2.40
N THR A 101 2.07 3.96 -1.93
CA THR A 101 2.65 4.52 -0.71
C THR A 101 1.56 5.12 0.15
N ILE A 102 1.44 4.64 1.37
CA ILE A 102 0.59 5.21 2.42
C ILE A 102 1.47 5.69 3.55
N GLN A 103 1.22 6.89 4.01
CA GLN A 103 1.73 7.41 5.25
C GLN A 103 0.54 7.66 6.18
N VAL A 104 0.56 7.05 7.35
CA VAL A 104 -0.47 7.23 8.37
C VAL A 104 0.18 7.89 9.57
N ASP A 105 -0.29 9.08 9.88
CA ASP A 105 0.28 9.98 10.89
C ASP A 105 1.81 10.18 10.76
N PRO A 106 2.28 10.66 9.61
CA PRO A 106 3.73 10.74 9.36
C PRO A 106 4.42 11.84 10.16
N THR A 107 3.69 12.84 10.66
CA THR A 107 4.28 14.03 11.31
C THR A 107 3.89 14.21 12.78
N ASN A 108 3.13 13.27 13.36
CA ASN A 108 2.64 13.39 14.74
C ASN A 108 1.75 14.63 14.98
N SER A 109 0.96 15.00 14.02
CA SER A 109 0.02 16.11 14.19
C SER A 109 -1.33 15.68 14.75
N ASN A 110 -1.73 14.44 14.47
CA ASN A 110 -2.93 13.80 14.98
C ASN A 110 -2.64 12.35 15.34
N SER A 111 -3.43 11.76 16.20
CA SER A 111 -3.41 10.33 16.45
C SER A 111 -4.03 9.59 15.27
N SER A 112 -3.53 8.41 14.95
CA SER A 112 -4.14 7.49 13.96
C SER A 112 -4.41 6.13 14.61
N ASP A 113 -4.90 6.16 15.83
CA ASP A 113 -5.20 4.98 16.63
C ASP A 113 -6.37 4.18 16.06
N GLY A 114 -6.32 2.87 16.23
CA GLY A 114 -7.41 1.97 15.83
C GLY A 114 -7.59 1.83 14.32
N SER A 115 -6.55 2.10 13.54
CA SER A 115 -6.62 2.00 12.08
C SER A 115 -6.59 0.55 11.61
N ASN A 116 -7.41 0.25 10.59
CA ASN A 116 -7.46 -1.03 9.90
C ASN A 116 -7.06 -0.85 8.43
N GLN A 117 -6.07 -1.59 7.97
CA GLN A 117 -5.51 -1.48 6.62
C GLN A 117 -5.53 -2.83 5.92
N ASN A 118 -6.40 -2.97 4.93
CA ASN A 118 -6.52 -4.19 4.13
C ASN A 118 -5.93 -3.96 2.74
N VAL A 119 -4.92 -4.72 2.37
CA VAL A 119 -4.23 -4.60 1.08
C VAL A 119 -4.32 -5.91 0.32
N ALA A 120 -4.92 -5.89 -0.85
CA ALA A 120 -4.99 -7.03 -1.75
C ALA A 120 -4.30 -6.72 -3.08
N VAL A 121 -3.31 -7.52 -3.42
CA VAL A 121 -2.50 -7.33 -4.63
C VAL A 121 -2.53 -8.58 -5.48
N THR A 122 -2.86 -8.41 -6.76
CA THR A 122 -2.74 -9.47 -7.76
C THR A 122 -1.89 -8.98 -8.92
N GLY A 123 -0.68 -9.55 -9.07
CA GLY A 123 0.23 -9.18 -10.14
C GLY A 123 1.69 -9.17 -9.72
N SER A 124 2.55 -8.75 -10.62
CA SER A 124 3.99 -8.86 -10.40
C SER A 124 4.72 -7.53 -10.57
N GLY A 125 5.83 -7.39 -9.87
CA GLY A 125 6.67 -6.21 -9.95
C GLY A 125 6.09 -4.98 -9.25
N ASN A 126 5.15 -5.16 -8.33
CA ASN A 126 4.53 -4.05 -7.61
C ASN A 126 5.39 -3.66 -6.40
N THR A 127 5.31 -2.38 -6.02
CA THR A 127 6.00 -1.83 -4.86
C THR A 127 4.99 -1.24 -3.89
N PHE A 128 5.04 -1.68 -2.64
CA PHE A 128 4.16 -1.23 -1.57
C PHE A 128 4.99 -0.66 -0.43
N THR A 129 4.60 0.51 0.05
CA THR A 129 5.20 1.13 1.22
C THR A 129 4.10 1.61 2.15
N LEU A 130 4.13 1.15 3.39
CA LEU A 130 3.32 1.67 4.47
C LEU A 130 4.22 2.19 5.58
N ASN A 131 4.01 3.45 5.97
CA ASN A 131 4.62 4.03 7.16
C ASN A 131 3.51 4.47 8.10
N GLN A 132 3.43 3.87 9.28
CA GLN A 132 2.41 4.21 10.26
C GLN A 132 3.00 4.39 11.65
N GLY A 133 2.73 5.54 12.26
CA GLY A 133 3.15 5.85 13.61
C GLY A 133 4.66 5.82 13.83
N THR A 134 5.48 5.94 12.79
CA THR A 134 6.93 5.82 12.88
C THR A 134 7.60 6.97 13.62
N THR A 135 6.94 8.11 13.68
CA THR A 135 7.38 9.31 14.42
C THR A 135 6.42 9.70 15.53
N ALA A 136 5.27 9.04 15.63
CA ALA A 136 4.19 9.30 16.54
C ALA A 136 3.56 8.00 17.05
N ILE A 137 2.70 8.14 18.05
CA ILE A 137 1.91 7.03 18.59
C ILE A 137 0.74 6.79 17.62
N ALA A 138 0.73 5.64 16.96
CA ALA A 138 -0.44 5.10 16.30
C ALA A 138 -0.65 3.70 16.85
N ALA A 139 -1.56 3.57 17.81
CA ALA A 139 -1.77 2.33 18.53
C ALA A 139 -2.88 1.47 17.91
N SER A 140 -2.90 0.18 18.23
CA SER A 140 -3.97 -0.75 17.85
C SER A 140 -4.23 -0.81 16.34
N LEU A 141 -3.19 -0.83 15.57
CA LEU A 141 -3.23 -1.02 14.12
C LEU A 141 -3.58 -2.48 13.79
N ASP A 142 -4.49 -2.68 12.84
CA ASP A 142 -4.76 -3.99 12.23
C ASP A 142 -4.39 -3.94 10.74
N LEU A 143 -3.43 -4.77 10.36
CA LEU A 143 -2.91 -4.88 8.99
C LEU A 143 -3.18 -6.27 8.45
N ASP A 144 -3.87 -6.34 7.32
CA ASP A 144 -4.11 -7.57 6.57
C ASP A 144 -3.65 -7.40 5.11
N TRP A 145 -2.61 -8.12 4.75
CA TRP A 145 -1.97 -8.04 3.44
C TRP A 145 -2.03 -9.36 2.71
N ILE A 146 -2.67 -9.36 1.56
CA ILE A 146 -2.72 -10.53 0.66
C ILE A 146 -2.05 -10.16 -0.65
N ILE A 147 -0.92 -10.80 -0.94
CA ILE A 147 -0.11 -10.49 -2.13
C ILE A 147 0.08 -11.74 -2.97
N GLN A 148 -0.51 -11.74 -4.16
CA GLN A 148 -0.43 -12.83 -5.12
C GLN A 148 0.36 -12.41 -6.37
N GLY A 149 1.50 -13.04 -6.59
CA GLY A 149 2.36 -12.76 -7.74
C GLY A 149 3.85 -12.74 -7.38
N SER A 150 4.67 -12.41 -8.34
CA SER A 150 6.13 -12.51 -8.19
C SER A 150 6.82 -11.16 -8.35
N ASN A 151 8.04 -11.07 -7.83
CA ASN A 151 8.86 -9.85 -7.88
C ASN A 151 8.19 -8.62 -7.23
N ASN A 152 7.34 -8.81 -6.24
CA ASN A 152 6.77 -7.71 -5.49
C ASN A 152 7.71 -7.29 -4.36
N THR A 153 7.72 -6.00 -4.07
CA THR A 153 8.48 -5.41 -2.96
C THR A 153 7.51 -4.80 -1.97
N VAL A 154 7.57 -5.25 -0.73
CA VAL A 154 6.76 -4.75 0.38
C VAL A 154 7.67 -4.14 1.42
N THR A 155 7.37 -2.91 1.81
CA THR A 155 8.04 -2.22 2.92
C THR A 155 6.97 -1.74 3.89
N SER A 156 7.06 -2.17 5.15
CA SER A 156 6.16 -1.77 6.21
C SER A 156 6.94 -1.31 7.42
N ASN A 157 6.80 -0.05 7.78
CA ASN A 157 7.37 0.55 8.98
C ASN A 157 6.22 1.01 9.86
N ILE A 158 6.08 0.42 11.04
CA ILE A 158 4.93 0.67 11.91
C ILE A 158 5.32 0.81 13.38
N ASN A 159 4.48 1.50 14.14
CA ASN A 159 4.46 1.38 15.57
C ASN A 159 3.70 0.10 15.97
N ILE A 160 4.33 -0.75 16.76
CA ILE A 160 3.79 -2.06 17.15
C ILE A 160 2.95 -2.03 18.43
N ASP A 161 2.67 -0.88 19.02
CA ASP A 161 1.86 -0.76 20.23
C ASP A 161 0.43 -1.28 20.00
N GLY A 162 0.15 -2.51 20.44
CA GLY A 162 -1.11 -3.21 20.20
C GLY A 162 -1.39 -3.55 18.73
N ALA A 163 -0.40 -3.50 17.86
CA ALA A 163 -0.61 -3.77 16.44
C ALA A 163 -0.72 -5.26 16.14
N THR A 164 -1.64 -5.61 15.23
CA THR A 164 -1.76 -6.94 14.65
C THR A 164 -1.42 -6.85 13.17
N ASN A 165 -0.44 -7.63 12.73
CA ASN A 165 0.01 -7.65 11.35
C ASN A 165 -0.05 -9.06 10.79
N TYR A 166 -0.83 -9.23 9.76
CA TYR A 166 -0.91 -10.46 8.98
C TYR A 166 -0.50 -10.20 7.54
N MET A 167 0.46 -10.98 7.04
CA MET A 167 0.88 -10.94 5.64
C MET A 167 0.82 -12.34 5.04
N ASP A 168 0.04 -12.49 3.99
CA ASP A 168 -0.04 -13.71 3.16
C ASP A 168 0.53 -13.41 1.78
N ILE A 169 1.63 -14.07 1.42
CA ILE A 169 2.38 -13.76 0.20
C ILE A 169 2.61 -15.02 -0.62
N ASP A 170 1.90 -15.11 -1.72
CA ASP A 170 1.99 -16.19 -2.67
C ASP A 170 2.78 -15.79 -3.92
N GLY A 171 3.87 -16.51 -4.21
CA GLY A 171 4.67 -16.27 -5.42
C GLY A 171 6.16 -16.34 -5.18
N SER A 172 6.95 -16.05 -6.20
CA SER A 172 8.41 -16.15 -6.15
C SER A 172 9.07 -14.78 -6.27
N ASP A 173 10.30 -14.70 -5.78
CA ASP A 173 11.14 -13.50 -5.88
C ASP A 173 10.55 -12.26 -5.18
N ASN A 174 9.67 -12.46 -4.22
CA ASN A 174 9.10 -11.37 -3.42
C ASN A 174 10.10 -10.92 -2.35
N THR A 175 10.14 -9.62 -2.11
CA THR A 175 10.95 -9.00 -1.06
C THR A 175 10.04 -8.35 -0.03
N VAL A 176 10.20 -8.71 1.24
CA VAL A 176 9.48 -8.11 2.36
C VAL A 176 10.48 -7.49 3.32
N THR A 177 10.28 -6.22 3.59
CA THR A 177 10.97 -5.50 4.67
C THR A 177 9.92 -5.01 5.66
N TYR A 178 9.96 -5.52 6.86
CA TYR A 178 9.11 -5.12 7.96
C TYR A 178 9.95 -4.57 9.10
N THR A 179 9.60 -3.40 9.59
CA THR A 179 10.21 -2.79 10.76
C THR A 179 9.11 -2.36 11.72
N GLY A 180 8.94 -3.11 12.78
CA GLY A 180 8.09 -2.75 13.90
C GLY A 180 8.91 -2.06 14.98
N THR A 181 8.53 -0.87 15.40
CA THR A 181 9.19 -0.13 16.49
C THR A 181 8.22 0.12 17.62
N GLY A 182 8.65 -0.07 18.84
CA GLY A 182 7.83 0.20 20.03
C GLY A 182 7.94 1.66 20.47
N VAL A 183 7.47 2.60 19.66
CA VAL A 183 7.43 4.03 20.04
C VAL A 183 6.34 4.24 21.07
N ASN A 184 6.70 4.38 22.35
CA ASN A 184 5.80 4.44 23.50
C ASN A 184 4.87 3.21 23.63
N ALA A 185 5.30 2.05 23.14
CA ALA A 185 4.53 0.83 23.21
C ALA A 185 4.14 0.48 24.65
N SER A 186 2.87 0.29 24.91
CA SER A 186 2.29 -0.17 26.17
C SER A 186 1.67 -1.55 26.08
N ALA A 187 1.41 -2.02 24.87
CA ALA A 187 0.90 -3.35 24.57
C ALA A 187 1.81 -4.04 23.53
N GLY A 188 1.94 -5.35 23.60
CA GLY A 188 2.75 -6.12 22.66
C GLY A 188 2.18 -6.09 21.24
N GLY A 189 3.06 -6.19 20.27
CA GLY A 189 2.72 -6.30 18.86
C GLY A 189 2.72 -7.73 18.36
N TYR A 190 1.86 -8.01 17.40
CA TYR A 190 1.73 -9.30 16.77
C TYR A 190 2.08 -9.21 15.28
N PHE A 191 3.04 -10.02 14.82
CA PHE A 191 3.38 -10.14 13.41
C PHE A 191 3.33 -11.59 12.94
N TYR A 192 2.56 -11.84 11.90
CA TYR A 192 2.46 -13.12 11.24
C TYR A 192 2.73 -13.00 9.75
N LEU A 193 3.68 -13.77 9.23
CA LEU A 193 3.97 -13.87 7.80
C LEU A 193 3.76 -15.32 7.35
N ASP A 194 2.83 -15.52 6.43
CA ASP A 194 2.71 -16.74 5.64
C ASP A 194 3.25 -16.52 4.24
N HIS A 195 4.01 -17.44 3.73
CA HIS A 195 4.55 -17.36 2.39
C HIS A 195 4.56 -18.73 1.72
N THR A 196 3.98 -18.76 0.53
CA THR A 196 4.03 -19.92 -0.37
C THR A 196 4.67 -19.53 -1.70
N GLY A 197 5.74 -20.24 -2.08
CA GLY A 197 6.39 -19.96 -3.36
C GLY A 197 7.87 -20.30 -3.41
N GLY A 198 8.55 -19.75 -4.39
CA GLY A 198 9.96 -20.00 -4.66
C GLY A 198 10.90 -19.10 -3.86
N GLN A 199 11.87 -18.53 -4.56
CA GLN A 199 12.88 -17.63 -3.98
C GLN A 199 12.22 -16.40 -3.31
N ARG A 200 12.79 -15.94 -2.21
CA ARG A 200 12.29 -14.79 -1.44
C ARG A 200 13.38 -14.10 -0.65
N THR A 201 13.14 -12.84 -0.29
CA THR A 201 13.98 -12.09 0.64
C THR A 201 13.10 -11.49 1.73
N PHE A 202 13.34 -11.87 2.98
CA PHE A 202 12.64 -11.32 4.14
C PHE A 202 13.62 -10.66 5.09
N ASN A 203 13.36 -9.41 5.39
CA ASN A 203 14.08 -8.63 6.39
C ASN A 203 13.05 -8.14 7.41
N ILE A 204 12.94 -8.84 8.52
CA ILE A 204 11.91 -8.64 9.53
C ILE A 204 12.58 -8.17 10.81
N GLN A 205 12.23 -7.00 11.27
CA GLN A 205 12.72 -6.40 12.50
C GLN A 205 11.55 -6.02 13.38
N GLN A 206 11.49 -6.56 14.57
CA GLN A 206 10.55 -6.19 15.61
C GLN A 206 11.34 -5.69 16.82
N LEU A 207 11.40 -4.38 16.96
CA LEU A 207 12.25 -3.67 17.89
C LEU A 207 11.37 -3.01 18.97
N SER A 208 11.11 -3.74 20.04
CA SER A 208 10.34 -3.26 21.18
C SER A 208 11.02 -3.66 22.48
N THR A 209 10.80 -2.87 23.51
CA THR A 209 11.23 -3.20 24.88
C THR A 209 10.13 -3.89 25.69
N GLN A 210 9.02 -4.24 25.07
CA GLN A 210 7.87 -4.86 25.72
C GLN A 210 7.97 -6.39 25.73
N ASP A 211 7.51 -7.01 26.81
CA ASP A 211 7.65 -8.46 27.03
C ASP A 211 6.62 -9.32 26.28
N ASN A 212 5.68 -8.73 25.53
CA ASN A 212 4.56 -9.44 24.92
C ASN A 212 4.56 -9.38 23.39
N ASP A 213 5.67 -9.07 22.77
CA ASP A 213 5.78 -9.07 21.33
C ASP A 213 5.82 -10.48 20.77
N TRP A 214 5.07 -10.71 19.72
CA TRP A 214 4.97 -12.02 19.12
C TRP A 214 5.26 -11.97 17.61
N LEU A 215 6.14 -12.86 17.17
CA LEU A 215 6.59 -12.97 15.80
C LEU A 215 6.47 -14.41 15.31
N LYS A 216 5.76 -14.63 14.22
CA LYS A 216 5.70 -15.92 13.54
C LYS A 216 5.90 -15.78 12.04
N ILE A 217 6.82 -16.58 11.51
CA ILE A 217 7.04 -16.67 10.08
C ILE A 217 6.83 -18.13 9.67
N MET A 218 5.88 -18.36 8.79
CA MET A 218 5.69 -19.62 8.08
C MET A 218 6.12 -19.41 6.62
N SER A 219 6.91 -20.30 6.11
CA SER A 219 7.35 -20.20 4.74
C SER A 219 7.55 -21.55 4.11
N ILE A 220 6.74 -21.83 3.11
CA ILE A 220 6.79 -23.05 2.30
C ILE A 220 7.39 -22.66 0.95
N SER A 221 8.61 -23.12 0.70
CA SER A 221 9.28 -22.87 -0.58
C SER A 221 9.72 -24.17 -1.24
N GLY A 222 9.81 -24.11 -2.55
CA GLY A 222 10.50 -25.09 -3.34
C GLY A 222 12.03 -25.07 -3.14
N THR A 223 12.78 -25.52 -4.11
CA THR A 223 14.24 -25.72 -4.04
C THR A 223 15.07 -24.44 -4.22
N ALA A 224 14.46 -23.27 -4.34
CA ALA A 224 15.18 -22.02 -4.61
C ALA A 224 15.83 -21.43 -3.34
N ALA A 225 16.97 -20.76 -3.52
CA ALA A 225 17.66 -20.05 -2.46
C ALA A 225 16.80 -18.90 -1.92
N SER A 226 16.79 -18.72 -0.61
CA SER A 226 16.03 -17.66 0.04
C SER A 226 16.85 -17.01 1.15
N THR A 227 16.64 -15.72 1.35
CA THR A 227 17.26 -14.96 2.43
C THR A 227 16.19 -14.58 3.44
N VAL A 228 16.40 -14.96 4.69
CA VAL A 228 15.52 -14.59 5.82
C VAL A 228 16.39 -14.04 6.93
N CYS A 229 16.20 -12.77 7.25
CA CYS A 229 16.84 -12.11 8.38
C CYS A 229 15.75 -11.68 9.36
N VAL A 230 15.85 -12.11 10.61
CA VAL A 230 14.88 -11.78 11.65
C VAL A 230 15.62 -11.25 12.85
N ILE A 231 15.20 -10.08 13.33
CA ILE A 231 15.68 -9.46 14.56
C ILE A 231 14.45 -9.20 15.44
N GLN A 232 14.49 -9.72 16.64
CA GLN A 232 13.51 -9.45 17.68
C GLN A 232 14.27 -9.12 18.98
N ASN A 233 13.98 -7.97 19.57
CA ASN A 233 14.57 -7.51 20.83
C ASN A 233 13.49 -7.35 21.89
#